data_e7b5625d6d5acc00168f2a9754d0121c
#
_entry.id   e7b5625d6d5acc00168f2a9754d0121c
#
_cell.length_a   1.000
_cell.length_b   1.000
_cell.length_c   1.000
_cell.angle_alpha   90.00
_cell.angle_beta   90.00
_cell.angle_gamma   90.00
#
_symmetry.space_group_name_H-M   'P 1'
#
loop_
_entity.id
_entity.type
_entity.pdbx_description
1 polymer ?
#
loop_
_entity_poly.entity_id
_entity_poly.type
_entity_poly.pdbx_seq_one_letter_code
_entity_poly.pdbx_strand_id
1 'polypeptide(L)'
;KTIDLHQEVWQVIEKLPEKYRIVLVLRDLEGFSTSEIAAILNRREATIRWRLAEARNRFQEIWERRQRREEAALPLGAAATEES
;
A
#
# COMPACT_ATOMS: atom_id res chain seq x y z
N LYS A 1 -14.76 -16.29 6.71
CA LYS A 1 -14.90 -15.21 5.82
C LYS A 1 -13.57 -14.52 5.49
N THR A 2 -13.31 -14.32 4.24
CA THR A 2 -12.00 -13.90 3.80
C THR A 2 -12.09 -12.58 3.04
N ILE A 3 -11.22 -11.66 3.39
CA ILE A 3 -11.03 -10.43 2.62
C ILE A 3 -9.96 -10.77 1.58
N ASP A 4 -10.27 -10.57 0.30
CA ASP A 4 -9.27 -10.91 -0.69
C ASP A 4 -8.17 -9.85 -0.68
N LEU A 5 -7.05 -10.22 -1.29
CA LEU A 5 -5.86 -9.38 -1.27
C LEU A 5 -6.11 -8.02 -1.89
N HIS A 6 -6.94 -7.97 -2.92
CA HIS A 6 -7.25 -6.73 -3.58
C HIS A 6 -7.90 -5.74 -2.62
N GLN A 7 -8.85 -6.22 -1.82
CA GLN A 7 -9.49 -5.36 -0.82
C GLN A 7 -8.52 -4.89 0.23
N GLU A 8 -7.63 -5.77 0.68
CA GLU A 8 -6.64 -5.40 1.69
C GLU A 8 -5.71 -4.31 1.17
N VAL A 9 -5.27 -4.45 -0.07
CA VAL A 9 -4.40 -3.45 -0.67
C VAL A 9 -5.09 -2.10 -0.72
N TRP A 10 -6.35 -2.08 -1.16
CA TRP A 10 -7.09 -0.82 -1.25
C TRP A 10 -7.32 -0.19 0.11
N GLN A 11 -7.54 -1.00 1.13
CA GLN A 11 -7.71 -0.46 2.48
C GLN A 11 -6.46 0.27 2.95
N VAL A 12 -5.29 -0.25 2.59
CA VAL A 12 -4.04 0.42 2.95
C VAL A 12 -3.85 1.68 2.11
N ILE A 13 -4.12 1.59 0.82
CA ILE A 13 -3.98 2.74 -0.08
C ILE A 13 -4.82 3.92 0.42
N GLU A 14 -6.02 3.63 0.89
CA GLU A 14 -6.92 4.69 1.36
C GLU A 14 -6.38 5.42 2.57
N LYS A 15 -5.45 4.82 3.29
CA LYS A 15 -4.85 5.47 4.46
C LYS A 15 -3.72 6.40 4.11
N LEU A 16 -3.27 6.38 2.86
CA LEU A 16 -2.17 7.26 2.44
C LEU A 16 -2.67 8.68 2.22
N PRO A 17 -1.84 9.69 2.53
CA PRO A 17 -2.16 11.05 2.11
C PRO A 17 -2.38 11.12 0.62
N GLU A 18 -3.21 12.05 0.19
CA GLU A 18 -3.67 12.07 -1.20
C GLU A 18 -2.52 12.14 -2.20
N LYS A 19 -1.51 12.96 -1.93
CA LYS A 19 -0.43 13.13 -2.90
C LYS A 19 0.36 11.83 -3.11
N TYR A 20 0.42 10.99 -2.11
CA TYR A 20 1.09 9.69 -2.24
C TYR A 20 0.17 8.66 -2.85
N ARG A 21 -1.09 8.70 -2.45
CA ARG A 21 -2.07 7.76 -2.97
C ARG A 21 -2.22 7.88 -4.47
N ILE A 22 -2.29 9.12 -4.97
CA ILE A 22 -2.51 9.35 -6.38
C ILE A 22 -1.38 8.78 -7.23
N VAL A 23 -0.11 9.06 -6.86
CA VAL A 23 1.00 8.58 -7.67
C VAL A 23 1.10 7.06 -7.60
N LEU A 24 0.81 6.49 -6.44
CA LEU A 24 0.87 5.04 -6.30
C LEU A 24 -0.17 4.36 -7.17
N VAL A 25 -1.40 4.86 -7.14
CA VAL A 25 -2.47 4.29 -7.94
C VAL A 25 -2.16 4.43 -9.43
N LEU A 26 -1.75 5.61 -9.85
CA LEU A 26 -1.49 5.83 -11.28
C LEU A 26 -0.33 4.97 -11.77
N ARG A 27 0.71 4.81 -10.98
CA ARG A 27 1.88 4.03 -11.42
C ARG A 27 1.67 2.53 -11.27
N ASP A 28 1.26 2.09 -10.09
CA ASP A 28 1.32 0.68 -9.77
C ASP A 28 0.03 -0.06 -10.11
N LEU A 29 -1.10 0.63 -10.15
CA LEU A 29 -2.36 -0.01 -10.47
C LEU A 29 -2.82 0.29 -11.89
N GLU A 30 -2.59 1.52 -12.36
CA GLU A 30 -3.04 1.91 -13.70
C GLU A 30 -1.96 1.77 -14.75
N GLY A 31 -0.69 1.70 -14.35
CA GLY A 31 0.38 1.42 -15.28
C GLY A 31 0.95 2.60 -16.03
N PHE A 32 0.65 3.83 -15.60
CA PHE A 32 1.23 5.00 -16.24
C PHE A 32 2.72 5.11 -15.93
N SER A 33 3.49 5.64 -16.87
CA SER A 33 4.89 5.91 -16.61
C SER A 33 5.03 7.14 -15.71
N THR A 34 6.22 7.29 -15.11
CA THR A 34 6.45 8.47 -14.27
C THR A 34 6.37 9.76 -15.07
N SER A 35 6.80 9.74 -16.33
CA SER A 35 6.69 10.94 -17.16
C SER A 35 5.24 11.26 -17.48
N GLU A 36 4.42 10.23 -17.71
CA GLU A 36 3.00 10.45 -17.95
C GLU A 36 2.31 11.01 -16.72
N ILE A 37 2.65 10.49 -15.55
CA ILE A 37 2.08 10.99 -14.30
C ILE A 37 2.48 12.43 -14.07
N ALA A 38 3.74 12.76 -14.37
CA ALA A 38 4.21 14.13 -14.24
C ALA A 38 3.38 15.07 -15.09
N ALA A 39 3.06 14.65 -16.32
CA ALA A 39 2.23 15.46 -17.21
C ALA A 39 0.80 15.57 -16.67
N ILE A 40 0.24 14.45 -16.21
CA ILE A 40 -1.13 14.43 -15.69
C ILE A 40 -1.27 15.37 -14.50
N LEU A 41 -0.32 15.32 -13.59
CA LEU A 41 -0.39 16.09 -12.36
C LEU A 41 0.27 17.44 -12.45
N ASN A 42 0.87 17.76 -13.59
CA ASN A 42 1.57 19.02 -13.80
C ASN A 42 2.65 19.23 -12.75
N ARG A 43 3.51 18.24 -12.61
CA ARG A 43 4.64 18.26 -11.69
C ARG A 43 5.86 17.76 -12.41
N ARG A 44 7.04 18.04 -11.85
CA ARG A 44 8.29 17.53 -12.40
C ARG A 44 8.36 16.03 -12.20
N GLU A 45 8.97 15.35 -13.16
CA GLU A 45 9.10 13.89 -13.04
C GLU A 45 9.90 13.50 -11.81
N ALA A 46 10.90 14.29 -11.44
CA ALA A 46 11.67 14.00 -10.22
C ALA A 46 10.79 14.01 -8.98
N THR A 47 9.83 14.94 -8.94
CA THR A 47 8.88 14.99 -7.84
C THR A 47 8.03 13.73 -7.81
N ILE A 48 7.59 13.27 -8.97
CA ILE A 48 6.79 12.05 -9.05
C ILE A 48 7.58 10.85 -8.54
N ARG A 49 8.84 10.73 -8.97
CA ARG A 49 9.67 9.62 -8.50
C ARG A 49 9.84 9.65 -6.99
N TRP A 50 10.06 10.84 -6.43
CA TRP A 50 10.23 10.97 -5.00
C TRP A 50 8.95 10.59 -4.26
N ARG A 51 7.82 11.12 -4.73
CA ARG A 51 6.54 10.80 -4.11
C ARG A 51 6.23 9.32 -4.20
N LEU A 52 6.59 8.69 -5.31
CA LEU A 52 6.32 7.28 -5.49
C LEU A 52 7.13 6.44 -4.50
N ALA A 53 8.42 6.78 -4.35
CA ALA A 53 9.25 6.07 -3.39
C ALA A 53 8.70 6.22 -1.98
N GLU A 54 8.31 7.45 -1.62
CA GLU A 54 7.76 7.70 -0.31
C GLU A 54 6.42 6.99 -0.13
N ALA A 55 5.59 6.98 -1.17
CA ALA A 55 4.31 6.30 -1.11
C ALA A 55 4.49 4.82 -0.84
N ARG A 56 5.46 4.20 -1.52
CA ARG A 56 5.70 2.77 -1.32
C ARG A 56 6.22 2.48 0.07
N ASN A 57 7.09 3.36 0.60
CA ASN A 57 7.56 3.19 1.97
C ASN A 57 6.41 3.27 2.96
N ARG A 58 5.54 4.26 2.80
CA ARG A 58 4.40 4.43 3.70
C ARG A 58 3.42 3.27 3.58
N PHE A 59 3.20 2.80 2.35
CA PHE A 59 2.34 1.64 2.14
C PHE A 59 2.88 0.45 2.91
N GLN A 60 4.18 0.20 2.76
CA GLN A 60 4.77 -0.96 3.40
C GLN A 60 4.69 -0.87 4.91
N GLU A 61 4.90 0.31 5.48
CA GLU A 61 4.79 0.48 6.92
C GLU A 61 3.38 0.16 7.42
N ILE A 62 2.38 0.66 6.70
CA ILE A 62 0.99 0.40 7.10
C ILE A 62 0.68 -1.07 6.95
N TRP A 63 1.13 -1.66 5.83
CA TRP A 63 0.88 -3.07 5.56
C TRP A 63 1.48 -3.96 6.66
N GLU A 64 2.73 -3.70 7.00
CA GLU A 64 3.39 -4.50 8.02
C GLU A 64 2.72 -4.35 9.39
N ARG A 65 2.27 -3.13 9.68
CA ARG A 65 1.57 -2.90 10.94
C ARG A 65 0.27 -3.68 11.00
N ARG A 66 -0.44 -3.73 9.87
CA ARG A 66 -1.66 -4.54 9.80
C ARG A 66 -1.36 -6.00 10.02
N GLN A 67 -0.31 -6.51 9.38
CA GLN A 67 0.05 -7.92 9.53
C GLN A 67 0.37 -8.25 10.98
N ARG A 68 1.13 -7.39 11.63
CA ARG A 68 1.46 -7.63 13.04
C ARG A 68 0.23 -7.61 13.91
N ARG A 69 -0.70 -6.69 13.61
CA ARG A 69 -1.93 -6.60 14.39
C ARG A 69 -2.78 -7.82 14.21
N GLU A 70 -2.87 -8.33 13.00
CA GLU A 70 -3.65 -9.53 12.74
C GLU A 70 -3.03 -10.74 13.42
N GLU A 71 -1.71 -10.84 13.40
CA GLU A 71 -1.05 -11.93 14.08
C GLU A 71 -1.27 -11.87 15.58
N ALA A 72 -1.23 -10.66 16.14
CA ALA A 72 -1.45 -10.50 17.57
C ALA A 72 -2.88 -10.83 17.96
N ALA A 73 -3.82 -10.69 17.03
CA ALA A 73 -5.23 -10.96 17.30
C ALA A 73 -5.59 -12.43 17.17
N LEU A 74 -4.69 -13.25 16.63
CA LEU A 74 -4.98 -14.65 16.47
C LEU A 74 -5.14 -15.32 17.82
N PRO A 75 -6.11 -16.26 17.96
CA PRO A 75 -6.27 -16.99 19.21
C PRO A 75 -5.04 -17.83 19.49
N LEU A 76 -4.71 -17.93 20.76
CA LEU A 76 -3.57 -18.73 21.17
C LEU A 76 -3.73 -20.19 20.77
N GLY A 77 -4.97 -20.67 20.85
CA GLY A 77 -5.24 -22.04 20.47
C GLY A 77 -4.94 -22.33 19.02
N ALA A 78 -5.24 -21.39 18.15
CA ALA A 78 -4.95 -21.57 16.72
C ALA A 78 -3.46 -21.70 16.48
N ALA A 79 -2.68 -20.85 17.14
CA ALA A 79 -1.22 -20.89 16.98
C ALA A 79 -0.66 -22.21 17.50
N ALA A 80 -1.15 -22.64 18.65
CA ALA A 80 -0.69 -23.91 19.23
C ALA A 80 -1.02 -25.08 18.32
N THR A 81 -2.19 -25.04 17.73
CA THR A 81 -2.61 -26.10 16.82
C THR A 81 -1.68 -26.22 15.63
N GLU A 82 -1.29 -25.10 15.09
CA GLU A 82 -0.43 -25.11 13.92
C GLU A 82 0.92 -25.72 14.22
N GLU A 83 1.40 -25.53 15.42
CA GLU A 83 2.69 -26.08 15.79
C GLU A 83 2.64 -27.59 16.01
N SER A 84 1.49 -28.09 16.29
CA SER A 84 1.34 -29.51 16.49
C SER A 84 1.38 -30.25 15.18
#